data_d2d96eb3b7adbb101b76e76806100810
#
_entry.id   d2d96eb3b7adbb101b76e76806100810
#
_cell.length_a   1.000
_cell.length_b   1.000
_cell.length_c   1.000
_cell.angle_alpha   90.00
_cell.angle_beta   90.00
_cell.angle_gamma   90.00
#
_symmetry.space_group_name_H-M   'P 1'
#
loop_
_entity.id
_entity.type
_entity.pdbx_description
1 polymer ?
#
loop_
_entity_poly.entity_id
_entity_poly.type
_entity_poly.pdbx_seq_one_letter_code
_entity_poly.pdbx_strand_id
1 'polypeptide(L)'
;MREALRVGDATKPSVLEVRTTDTCFRAVVAASAPVRAWFEDDAHATRGAELSGTSGLVPPRGPACARKGETLRLVVEPASPSIIARAVVWQAP
;
A
#
# COMPACT_ATOMS: atom_id res chain seq x y z
N MET A 1 -14.85 -4.28 -4.82
CA MET A 1 -13.74 -4.17 -3.85
C MET A 1 -14.27 -3.91 -2.45
N ARG A 2 -13.56 -4.38 -1.47
CA ARG A 2 -13.90 -4.20 -0.07
C ARG A 2 -12.73 -3.51 0.66
N GLU A 3 -13.05 -2.57 1.55
CA GLU A 3 -12.01 -1.91 2.34
C GLU A 3 -11.37 -2.93 3.29
N ALA A 4 -10.05 -3.06 3.22
CA ALA A 4 -9.27 -3.97 4.06
C ALA A 4 -8.63 -3.23 5.23
N LEU A 5 -8.18 -1.99 5.02
CA LEU A 5 -7.44 -1.23 6.02
C LEU A 5 -7.53 0.26 5.72
N ARG A 6 -7.74 1.06 6.75
CA ARG A 6 -7.66 2.52 6.65
C ARG A 6 -6.53 3.00 7.56
N VAL A 7 -5.62 3.79 6.99
CA VAL A 7 -4.41 4.24 7.69
C VAL A 7 -4.42 5.75 7.84
N GLY A 8 -4.45 6.23 9.08
CA GLY A 8 -4.45 7.67 9.39
C GLY A 8 -3.08 8.31 9.24
N ASP A 9 -2.00 7.56 9.51
CA ASP A 9 -0.61 7.97 9.28
C ASP A 9 0.08 6.90 8.43
N ALA A 10 0.05 7.10 7.12
CA ALA A 10 0.59 6.14 6.17
C ALA A 10 2.11 6.22 6.02
N THR A 11 2.79 7.15 6.71
CA THR A 11 4.26 7.21 6.70
C THR A 11 4.88 6.08 7.53
N LYS A 12 4.07 5.40 8.35
CA LYS A 12 4.48 4.20 9.05
C LYS A 12 4.03 2.99 8.26
N PRO A 13 4.90 1.99 8.01
CA PRO A 13 4.52 0.79 7.27
C PRO A 13 3.32 0.09 7.89
N SER A 14 2.34 -0.26 7.06
CA SER A 14 1.16 -0.98 7.46
C SER A 14 1.24 -2.42 6.96
N VAL A 15 0.90 -3.37 7.82
CA VAL A 15 1.00 -4.79 7.52
C VAL A 15 -0.36 -5.35 7.14
N LEU A 16 -0.42 -6.01 5.99
CA LEU A 16 -1.59 -6.76 5.53
C LEU A 16 -1.23 -8.23 5.53
N GLU A 17 -1.96 -9.03 6.28
CA GLU A 17 -1.70 -10.45 6.42
C GLU A 17 -2.72 -11.26 5.62
N VAL A 18 -2.25 -12.12 4.72
CA VAL A 18 -3.10 -12.98 3.90
C VAL A 18 -3.04 -14.40 4.44
N ARG A 19 -4.15 -14.89 4.97
CA ARG A 19 -4.18 -16.16 5.70
C ARG A 19 -4.93 -17.32 5.03
N THR A 20 -5.86 -17.03 4.14
CA THR A 20 -6.80 -18.07 3.67
C THR A 20 -6.76 -18.36 2.18
N THR A 21 -6.73 -17.36 1.34
CA THR A 21 -6.75 -17.50 -0.12
C THR A 21 -5.83 -16.48 -0.75
N ASP A 22 -5.51 -16.71 -2.02
CA ASP A 22 -4.82 -15.71 -2.82
C ASP A 22 -5.68 -14.44 -2.87
N THR A 23 -5.08 -13.30 -2.57
CA THR A 23 -5.80 -12.04 -2.47
C THR A 23 -4.99 -10.92 -3.11
N CYS A 24 -5.69 -10.01 -3.75
CA CYS A 24 -5.07 -8.83 -4.35
C CYS A 24 -5.52 -7.58 -3.60
N PHE A 25 -4.61 -6.62 -3.46
CA PHE A 25 -4.86 -5.37 -2.76
C PHE A 25 -4.51 -4.19 -3.63
N ARG A 26 -5.20 -3.09 -3.39
CA ARG A 26 -4.92 -1.81 -4.01
C ARG A 26 -5.18 -0.72 -2.99
N ALA A 27 -4.36 0.32 -2.98
CA ALA A 27 -4.52 1.42 -2.04
C ALA A 27 -4.78 2.73 -2.76
N VAL A 28 -5.49 3.63 -2.10
CA VAL A 28 -5.58 5.04 -2.47
C VAL A 28 -4.76 5.80 -1.45
N VAL A 29 -3.78 6.58 -1.92
CA VAL A 29 -2.91 7.37 -1.07
C VAL A 29 -3.12 8.84 -1.36
N ALA A 30 -3.17 9.65 -0.31
CA ALA A 30 -3.21 11.11 -0.40
C ALA A 30 -2.21 11.69 0.60
N ALA A 31 -1.41 12.65 0.16
CA ALA A 31 -0.37 13.26 0.98
C ALA A 31 -0.31 14.77 0.79
N SER A 32 0.24 15.47 1.78
CA SER A 32 0.38 16.92 1.76
C SER A 32 1.50 17.42 0.83
N ALA A 33 2.40 16.51 0.42
CA ALA A 33 3.49 16.78 -0.52
C ALA A 33 3.88 15.46 -1.19
N PRO A 34 4.71 15.45 -2.24
CA PRO A 34 5.05 14.23 -2.95
C PRO A 34 5.66 13.17 -2.05
N VAL A 35 5.19 11.93 -2.23
CA VAL A 35 5.68 10.73 -1.56
C VAL A 35 5.93 9.63 -2.58
N ARG A 36 6.65 8.61 -2.17
CA ARG A 36 6.76 7.34 -2.90
C ARG A 36 5.97 6.29 -2.13
N ALA A 37 5.21 5.47 -2.82
CA ALA A 37 4.39 4.45 -2.18
C ALA A 37 4.41 3.16 -2.98
N TRP A 38 4.49 2.03 -2.28
CA TRP A 38 4.50 0.70 -2.89
C TRP A 38 4.07 -0.36 -1.88
N PHE A 39 3.71 -1.54 -2.40
CA PHE A 39 3.57 -2.72 -1.57
C PHE A 39 4.85 -3.55 -1.62
N GLU A 40 5.24 -4.14 -0.51
CA GLU A 40 6.37 -5.07 -0.44
C GLU A 40 6.01 -6.32 0.35
N ASP A 41 6.70 -7.41 0.05
CA ASP A 41 6.56 -8.68 0.77
C ASP A 41 7.58 -8.82 1.92
N ASP A 42 7.60 -9.99 2.57
CA ASP A 42 8.51 -10.25 3.68
C ASP A 42 9.99 -10.23 3.29
N ALA A 43 10.30 -10.44 2.02
CA ALA A 43 11.65 -10.34 1.48
C ALA A 43 12.01 -8.92 1.04
N HIS A 44 11.14 -7.93 1.34
CA HIS A 44 11.27 -6.54 0.92
C HIS A 44 11.26 -6.35 -0.60
N ALA A 45 10.73 -7.32 -1.33
CA ALA A 45 10.52 -7.20 -2.78
C ALA A 45 9.25 -6.41 -3.06
N THR A 46 9.35 -5.44 -3.98
CA THR A 46 8.20 -4.64 -4.39
C THR A 46 7.20 -5.48 -5.18
N ARG A 47 5.94 -5.42 -4.79
CA ARG A 47 4.83 -6.09 -5.48
C ARG A 47 4.01 -5.06 -6.25
N GLY A 48 4.13 -5.09 -7.57
CA GLY A 48 3.49 -4.11 -8.44
C GLY A 48 4.34 -2.85 -8.62
N ALA A 49 3.76 -1.86 -9.30
CA ALA A 49 4.47 -0.62 -9.58
C ALA A 49 4.42 0.35 -8.40
N GLU A 50 5.44 1.21 -8.31
CA GLU A 50 5.52 2.27 -7.31
C GLU A 50 4.73 3.49 -7.76
N LEU A 51 4.07 4.16 -6.81
CA LEU A 51 3.47 5.47 -7.02
C LEU A 51 4.45 6.55 -6.58
N SER A 52 4.59 7.60 -7.39
CA SER A 52 5.30 8.83 -7.01
C SER A 52 4.35 10.01 -7.21
N GLY A 53 4.18 10.85 -6.19
CA GLY A 53 3.32 12.01 -6.27
C GLY A 53 2.59 12.28 -4.97
N THR A 54 1.58 13.17 -5.02
CA THR A 54 0.80 13.57 -3.84
C THR A 54 -0.44 12.73 -3.63
N SER A 55 -0.93 12.05 -4.66
CA SER A 55 -2.10 11.18 -4.55
C SER A 55 -2.15 10.20 -5.70
N GLY A 56 -2.88 9.12 -5.52
CA GLY A 56 -3.13 8.15 -6.56
C GLY A 56 -3.34 6.75 -6.04
N LEU A 57 -3.40 5.81 -6.99
CA LEU A 57 -3.57 4.39 -6.71
C LEU A 57 -2.21 3.71 -6.58
N VAL A 58 -2.12 2.78 -5.64
CA VAL A 58 -0.93 1.96 -5.41
C VAL A 58 -1.35 0.49 -5.48
N PRO A 59 -0.82 -0.32 -6.36
CA PRO A 59 -0.01 0.05 -7.53
C PRO A 59 -0.82 0.81 -8.57
N PRO A 60 -0.21 1.73 -9.33
CA PRO A 60 -0.97 2.56 -10.28
C PRO A 60 -1.55 1.80 -11.47
N ARG A 61 -0.99 0.65 -11.82
CA ARG A 61 -1.41 -0.11 -13.01
C ARG A 61 -2.28 -1.32 -12.72
N GLY A 62 -2.47 -1.70 -11.47
CA GLY A 62 -3.26 -2.86 -11.12
C GLY A 62 -2.98 -3.27 -9.68
N PRO A 63 -3.69 -4.28 -9.16
CA PRO A 63 -3.52 -4.67 -7.77
C PRO A 63 -2.20 -5.39 -7.51
N ALA A 64 -1.72 -5.33 -6.28
CA ALA A 64 -0.65 -6.16 -5.77
C ALA A 64 -1.26 -7.42 -5.18
N CYS A 65 -0.83 -8.58 -5.64
CA CYS A 65 -1.39 -9.85 -5.21
C CYS A 65 -0.45 -10.61 -4.29
N ALA A 66 -1.02 -11.26 -3.29
CA ALA A 66 -0.31 -12.11 -2.36
C ALA A 66 -0.93 -13.50 -2.36
N ARG A 67 -0.11 -14.50 -2.11
CA ARG A 67 -0.54 -15.88 -1.93
C ARG A 67 -0.91 -16.15 -0.48
N LYS A 68 -1.70 -17.20 -0.25
CA LYS A 68 -2.03 -17.65 1.09
C LYS A 68 -0.77 -17.75 1.96
N GLY A 69 -0.82 -17.13 3.13
CA GLY A 69 0.27 -17.15 4.10
C GLY A 69 1.32 -16.07 3.92
N GLU A 70 1.28 -15.34 2.81
CA GLU A 70 2.19 -14.22 2.61
C GLU A 70 1.71 -12.98 3.37
N THR A 71 2.65 -12.12 3.73
CA THR A 71 2.38 -10.82 4.34
C THR A 71 2.79 -9.71 3.37
N LEU A 72 1.90 -8.78 3.12
CA LEU A 72 2.21 -7.56 2.36
C LEU A 72 2.24 -6.36 3.29
N ARG A 73 3.12 -5.41 2.99
CA ARG A 73 3.19 -4.11 3.66
C ARG A 73 2.96 -3.01 2.65
N LEU A 74 2.13 -2.05 3.01
CA LEU A 74 2.07 -0.79 2.30
C LEU A 74 3.14 0.13 2.90
N VAL A 75 4.07 0.60 2.06
CA VAL A 75 5.12 1.52 2.46
C VAL A 75 4.87 2.85 1.77
N VAL A 76 4.83 3.92 2.54
CA VAL A 76 4.74 5.30 2.03
C VAL A 76 5.96 6.04 2.57
N GLU A 77 6.82 6.46 1.66
CA GLU A 77 8.08 7.13 1.99
C GLU A 77 7.98 8.62 1.69
N PRO A 78 7.89 9.47 2.71
CA PRO A 78 7.87 10.91 2.52
C PRO A 78 9.28 11.45 2.29
N ALA A 79 9.36 12.55 1.52
CA ALA A 79 10.65 13.25 1.32
C ALA A 79 11.07 14.05 2.56
N SER A 80 10.15 14.28 3.50
CA SER A 80 10.37 15.08 4.70
C SER A 80 9.49 14.54 5.84
N PRO A 81 9.94 14.59 7.10
CA PRO A 81 9.14 14.12 8.23
C PRO A 81 7.89 14.95 8.53
N SER A 82 7.77 16.14 7.96
CA SER A 82 6.60 17.00 8.14
C SER A 82 5.44 16.64 7.20
N ILE A 83 5.63 15.74 6.26
CA ILE A 83 4.60 15.34 5.31
C ILE A 83 3.57 14.45 6.01
N ILE A 84 2.29 14.78 5.81
CA ILE A 84 1.17 13.98 6.28
C ILE A 84 0.67 13.16 5.10
N ALA A 85 0.48 11.86 5.31
CA ALA A 85 -0.06 10.96 4.31
C ALA A 85 -1.14 10.07 4.92
N ARG A 86 -2.18 9.80 4.13
CA ARG A 86 -3.27 8.89 4.50
C ARG A 86 -3.48 7.87 3.40
N ALA A 87 -3.95 6.71 3.76
CA ALA A 87 -4.21 5.65 2.79
C ALA A 87 -5.44 4.85 3.17
N VAL A 88 -6.14 4.36 2.15
CA VAL A 88 -7.20 3.36 2.30
C VAL A 88 -6.80 2.19 1.41
N VAL A 89 -6.73 1.01 2.00
CA VAL A 89 -6.37 -0.21 1.29
C VAL A 89 -7.63 -1.00 0.99
N TRP A 90 -7.80 -1.38 -0.27
CA TRP A 90 -8.93 -2.15 -0.76
C TRP A 90 -8.49 -3.56 -1.11
N GLN A 91 -9.32 -4.52 -0.76
CA GLN A 91 -9.13 -5.92 -1.12
C GLN A 91 -9.98 -6.21 -2.36
N ALA A 92 -9.33 -6.70 -3.40
CA ALA A 92 -10.02 -7.20 -4.59
C ALA A 92 -10.48 -8.64 -4.35
N PRO A 93 -11.64 -9.02 -4.89
CA PRO A 93 -12.11 -10.40 -4.79
C PRO A 93 -11.20 -11.37 -5.52
#